data_db90866ba1d6b457590543367423320c
#
_entry.id   db90866ba1d6b457590543367423320c
#
_cell.length_a   1.000
_cell.length_b   1.000
_cell.length_c   1.000
_cell.angle_alpha   90.00
_cell.angle_beta   90.00
_cell.angle_gamma   90.00
#
_symmetry.space_group_name_H-M   'P 1'
#
loop_
_entity.id
_entity.type
_entity.pdbx_description
1 polymer ?
#
loop_
_entity_poly.entity_id
_entity_poly.type
_entity_poly.pdbx_seq_one_letter_code
_entity_poly.pdbx_strand_id
1 'polypeptide(L)'
;AGKSTILNLLVRFYDPDCGSIKLDGVDIREYDIHFLRENIGMVLQKNHIFDGTIEENIRYGRPDASMEDVYDAAKKAYIYDQVMKLPDGFQSKAQLLSGGQQQRIAIARLFLKNPPIIFLDEPTASLDAIATEQIKASIDAVKKDRTVIVISHSISQIIDSDIIYALKDGRVEQTLIDSVPAPADLPFETVTRHNAERCVDPEMKAFLDEI
;
A
#
# COMPACT_ATOMS: atom_id res chain seq x y z
N ALA A 1 8.37 16.55 -0.55
CA ALA A 1 6.92 16.82 -0.71
C ALA A 1 6.40 16.21 -2.01
N GLY A 2 5.10 15.79 -2.07
CA GLY A 2 4.49 15.30 -3.33
C GLY A 2 4.21 13.79 -3.40
N LYS A 3 4.75 12.95 -2.51
CA LYS A 3 4.55 11.47 -2.53
C LYS A 3 3.08 11.07 -2.48
N SER A 4 2.33 11.57 -1.51
CA SER A 4 0.89 11.26 -1.38
C SER A 4 0.09 11.82 -2.56
N THR A 5 0.56 12.90 -3.21
CA THR A 5 -0.04 13.42 -4.43
C THR A 5 0.09 12.42 -5.57
N ILE A 6 1.25 11.79 -5.73
CA ILE A 6 1.46 10.73 -6.73
C ILE A 6 0.46 9.60 -6.53
N LEU A 7 0.32 9.08 -5.29
CA LEU A 7 -0.65 8.02 -5.01
C LEU A 7 -2.09 8.45 -5.33
N ASN A 8 -2.46 9.68 -5.00
CA ASN A 8 -3.79 10.21 -5.29
C ASN A 8 -4.07 10.32 -6.80
N LEU A 9 -3.06 10.65 -7.59
CA LEU A 9 -3.14 10.66 -9.05
C LEU A 9 -3.25 9.22 -9.61
N LEU A 10 -2.46 8.29 -9.09
CA LEU A 10 -2.46 6.88 -9.52
C LEU A 10 -3.81 6.17 -9.27
N VAL A 11 -4.51 6.52 -8.18
CA VAL A 11 -5.88 6.02 -7.90
C VAL A 11 -6.98 6.88 -8.51
N ARG A 12 -6.59 7.91 -9.26
CA ARG A 12 -7.47 8.85 -9.93
C ARG A 12 -8.46 9.51 -8.96
N PHE A 13 -7.94 10.00 -7.80
CA PHE A 13 -8.70 10.96 -6.97
C PHE A 13 -8.70 12.34 -7.61
N TYR A 14 -7.68 12.63 -8.40
CA TYR A 14 -7.54 13.81 -9.26
C TYR A 14 -6.97 13.38 -10.61
N ASP A 15 -7.33 14.04 -11.67
CA ASP A 15 -6.68 13.91 -12.96
C ASP A 15 -5.48 14.88 -13.02
N PRO A 16 -4.37 14.54 -13.72
CA PRO A 16 -3.24 15.45 -13.89
C PRO A 16 -3.64 16.64 -14.77
N ASP A 17 -3.11 17.83 -14.44
CA ASP A 17 -3.34 19.05 -15.23
C ASP A 17 -2.73 18.96 -16.63
N CYS A 18 -1.63 18.21 -16.77
CA CYS A 18 -0.97 17.92 -18.03
C CYS A 18 -0.35 16.51 -17.97
N GLY A 19 0.00 15.96 -19.13
CA GLY A 19 0.51 14.59 -19.24
C GLY A 19 -0.58 13.53 -19.12
N SER A 20 -0.16 12.28 -18.96
CA SER A 20 -1.05 11.11 -18.83
C SER A 20 -0.47 10.07 -17.90
N ILE A 21 -1.34 9.35 -17.21
CA ILE A 21 -1.01 8.16 -16.43
C ILE A 21 -1.59 6.97 -17.17
N LYS A 22 -0.77 5.96 -17.44
CA LYS A 22 -1.22 4.78 -18.17
C LYS A 22 -1.08 3.53 -17.33
N LEU A 23 -2.05 2.64 -17.45
CA LEU A 23 -2.04 1.28 -16.92
C LEU A 23 -2.14 0.34 -18.12
N ASP A 24 -1.12 -0.52 -18.30
CA ASP A 24 -1.00 -1.43 -19.45
C ASP A 24 -1.18 -0.73 -20.82
N GLY A 25 -0.57 0.47 -20.98
CA GLY A 25 -0.61 1.26 -22.21
C GLY A 25 -1.87 2.08 -22.43
N VAL A 26 -2.88 1.95 -21.57
CA VAL A 26 -4.16 2.68 -21.66
C VAL A 26 -4.21 3.77 -20.60
N ASP A 27 -4.58 4.99 -21.00
CA ASP A 27 -4.73 6.11 -20.07
C ASP A 27 -5.75 5.75 -18.97
N ILE A 28 -5.41 6.00 -17.70
CA ILE A 28 -6.32 5.68 -16.58
C ILE A 28 -7.65 6.41 -16.66
N ARG A 29 -7.75 7.49 -17.44
CA ARG A 29 -8.99 8.25 -17.71
C ARG A 29 -9.95 7.49 -18.61
N GLU A 30 -9.47 6.54 -19.40
CA GLU A 30 -10.26 5.68 -20.29
C GLU A 30 -10.86 4.48 -19.58
N TYR A 31 -10.33 4.11 -18.40
CA TYR A 31 -10.90 3.04 -17.60
C TYR A 31 -12.18 3.48 -16.87
N ASP A 32 -13.10 2.55 -16.70
CA ASP A 32 -14.15 2.70 -15.70
C ASP A 32 -13.52 2.88 -14.31
N ILE A 33 -13.97 3.87 -13.57
CA ILE A 33 -13.35 4.25 -12.30
C ILE A 33 -13.52 3.17 -11.23
N HIS A 34 -14.61 2.41 -11.27
CA HIS A 34 -14.84 1.30 -10.35
C HIS A 34 -13.90 0.15 -10.68
N PHE A 35 -13.78 -0.20 -11.97
CA PHE A 35 -12.84 -1.22 -12.43
C PHE A 35 -11.40 -0.86 -12.02
N LEU A 36 -10.96 0.37 -12.26
CA LEU A 36 -9.62 0.83 -11.87
C LEU A 36 -9.40 0.65 -10.36
N ARG A 37 -10.32 1.13 -9.54
CA ARG A 37 -10.19 1.08 -8.08
C ARG A 37 -10.40 -0.31 -7.49
N GLU A 38 -11.14 -1.19 -8.13
CA GLU A 38 -11.25 -2.59 -7.74
C GLU A 38 -9.91 -3.32 -7.86
N ASN A 39 -9.13 -2.98 -8.87
CA ASN A 39 -7.80 -3.57 -9.12
C ASN A 39 -6.67 -2.92 -8.32
N ILE A 40 -6.94 -1.88 -7.54
CA ILE A 40 -5.95 -1.19 -6.70
C ILE A 40 -6.31 -1.40 -5.22
N GLY A 41 -5.33 -1.83 -4.43
CA GLY A 41 -5.40 -1.83 -2.97
C GLY A 41 -4.47 -0.78 -2.39
N MET A 42 -4.90 -0.09 -1.32
CA MET A 42 -4.12 0.98 -0.73
C MET A 42 -4.12 0.91 0.79
N VAL A 43 -2.94 1.05 1.38
CA VAL A 43 -2.75 1.27 2.82
C VAL A 43 -2.08 2.62 2.99
N LEU A 44 -2.76 3.53 3.66
CA LEU A 44 -2.29 4.89 3.90
C LEU A 44 -1.56 5.02 5.24
N GLN A 45 -0.77 6.07 5.39
CA GLN A 45 -0.14 6.41 6.67
C GLN A 45 -1.21 6.65 7.78
N LYS A 46 -2.32 7.31 7.44
CA LYS A 46 -3.49 7.45 8.31
C LYS A 46 -4.65 6.67 7.71
N ASN A 47 -4.95 5.53 8.29
CA ASN A 47 -6.04 4.70 7.82
C ASN A 47 -7.36 5.10 8.48
N HIS A 48 -8.40 5.21 7.68
CA HIS A 48 -9.73 5.46 8.18
C HIS A 48 -10.34 4.19 8.78
N ILE A 49 -10.80 4.28 10.02
CA ILE A 49 -11.63 3.28 10.68
C ILE A 49 -13.07 3.78 10.67
N PHE A 50 -13.93 3.03 9.98
CA PHE A 50 -15.34 3.34 9.91
C PHE A 50 -16.04 3.01 11.23
N ASP A 51 -17.13 3.72 11.52
CA ASP A 51 -17.97 3.35 12.66
C ASP A 51 -18.60 1.98 12.40
N GLY A 52 -18.38 1.07 13.36
CA GLY A 52 -18.82 -0.31 13.22
C GLY A 52 -17.89 -1.30 13.91
N THR A 53 -18.11 -2.57 13.64
CA THR A 53 -17.34 -3.67 14.19
C THR A 53 -16.01 -3.86 13.47
N ILE A 54 -15.12 -4.64 14.07
CA ILE A 54 -13.85 -5.04 13.46
C ILE A 54 -14.12 -5.87 12.20
N GLU A 55 -15.08 -6.78 12.25
CA GLU A 55 -15.51 -7.56 11.09
C GLU A 55 -15.94 -6.66 9.93
N GLU A 56 -16.89 -5.76 10.16
CA GLU A 56 -17.38 -4.82 9.16
C GLU A 56 -16.23 -4.02 8.55
N ASN A 57 -15.31 -3.54 9.38
CA ASN A 57 -14.15 -2.80 8.93
C ASN A 57 -13.23 -3.62 8.02
N ILE A 58 -13.00 -4.89 8.28
CA ILE A 58 -12.20 -5.76 7.40
C ILE A 58 -12.97 -6.04 6.10
N ARG A 59 -14.28 -6.28 6.18
CA ARG A 59 -15.16 -6.54 5.02
C ARG A 59 -15.23 -5.40 4.00
N TYR A 60 -14.84 -4.17 4.35
CA TYR A 60 -14.67 -3.12 3.34
C TYR A 60 -13.69 -3.51 2.22
N GLY A 61 -12.78 -4.45 2.45
CA GLY A 61 -11.93 -5.01 1.41
C GLY A 61 -12.69 -5.85 0.37
N ARG A 62 -13.67 -6.63 0.83
CA ARG A 62 -14.58 -7.46 0.02
C ARG A 62 -15.87 -7.75 0.82
N PRO A 63 -16.97 -7.05 0.53
CA PRO A 63 -18.20 -7.10 1.34
C PRO A 63 -18.86 -8.49 1.43
N ASP A 64 -18.75 -9.29 0.38
CA ASP A 64 -19.32 -10.64 0.26
C ASP A 64 -18.39 -11.76 0.77
N ALA A 65 -17.22 -11.42 1.35
CA ALA A 65 -16.29 -12.39 1.88
C ALA A 65 -16.93 -13.27 2.99
N SER A 66 -16.53 -14.53 3.07
CA SER A 66 -16.89 -15.39 4.18
C SER A 66 -16.21 -14.96 5.50
N MET A 67 -16.71 -15.45 6.65
CA MET A 67 -16.01 -15.23 7.92
C MET A 67 -14.62 -15.89 7.94
N GLU A 68 -14.46 -17.00 7.26
CA GLU A 68 -13.19 -17.71 7.12
C GLU A 68 -12.16 -16.83 6.37
N ASP A 69 -12.58 -16.18 5.27
CA ASP A 69 -11.76 -15.21 4.53
C ASP A 69 -11.35 -14.02 5.42
N VAL A 70 -12.29 -13.51 6.23
CA VAL A 70 -12.03 -12.41 7.18
C VAL A 70 -11.00 -12.84 8.23
N TYR A 71 -11.13 -14.04 8.78
CA TYR A 71 -10.18 -14.59 9.74
C TYR A 71 -8.80 -14.79 9.12
N ASP A 72 -8.73 -15.31 7.90
CA ASP A 72 -7.46 -15.51 7.19
C ASP A 72 -6.78 -14.17 6.88
N ALA A 73 -7.53 -13.18 6.45
CA ALA A 73 -7.01 -11.82 6.26
C ALA A 73 -6.49 -11.22 7.58
N ALA A 74 -7.23 -11.41 8.68
CA ALA A 74 -6.81 -10.94 10.00
C ALA A 74 -5.56 -11.67 10.52
N LYS A 75 -5.41 -12.98 10.25
CA LYS A 75 -4.20 -13.76 10.60
C LYS A 75 -3.00 -13.24 9.80
N LYS A 76 -3.14 -13.03 8.49
CA LYS A 76 -2.09 -12.47 7.63
C LYS A 76 -1.66 -11.06 8.07
N ALA A 77 -2.59 -10.27 8.60
CA ALA A 77 -2.30 -8.95 9.17
C ALA A 77 -1.85 -8.99 10.64
N TYR A 78 -1.66 -10.17 11.23
CA TYR A 78 -1.25 -10.37 12.63
C TYR A 78 -2.14 -9.64 13.65
N ILE A 79 -3.44 -9.51 13.37
CA ILE A 79 -4.41 -8.90 14.30
C ILE A 79 -5.38 -9.92 14.91
N TYR A 80 -5.51 -11.12 14.32
CA TYR A 80 -6.49 -12.13 14.71
C TYR A 80 -6.46 -12.46 16.21
N ASP A 81 -5.29 -12.84 16.75
CA ASP A 81 -5.15 -13.25 18.15
C ASP A 81 -5.46 -12.12 19.13
N GLN A 82 -5.19 -10.88 18.71
CA GLN A 82 -5.50 -9.69 19.54
C GLN A 82 -7.01 -9.44 19.57
N VAL A 83 -7.68 -9.58 18.43
CA VAL A 83 -9.13 -9.42 18.32
C VAL A 83 -9.85 -10.51 19.12
N MET A 84 -9.38 -11.76 19.04
CA MET A 84 -9.98 -12.89 19.80
C MET A 84 -9.87 -12.75 21.32
N LYS A 85 -9.00 -11.88 21.83
CA LYS A 85 -8.91 -11.55 23.27
C LYS A 85 -9.91 -10.49 23.70
N LEU A 86 -10.58 -9.80 22.78
CA LEU A 86 -11.62 -8.83 23.12
C LEU A 86 -12.91 -9.56 23.54
N PRO A 87 -13.74 -8.98 24.43
CA PRO A 87 -14.94 -9.64 24.92
C PRO A 87 -15.90 -10.11 23.82
N ASP A 88 -16.07 -9.29 22.77
CA ASP A 88 -16.95 -9.58 21.64
C ASP A 88 -16.20 -10.01 20.37
N GLY A 89 -14.89 -10.28 20.48
CA GLY A 89 -14.05 -10.69 19.35
C GLY A 89 -14.19 -9.72 18.16
N PHE A 90 -14.49 -10.26 16.99
CA PHE A 90 -14.67 -9.49 15.75
C PHE A 90 -15.92 -8.58 15.77
N GLN A 91 -16.88 -8.78 16.68
CA GLN A 91 -18.03 -7.90 16.89
C GLN A 91 -17.71 -6.67 17.77
N SER A 92 -16.51 -6.61 18.33
CA SER A 92 -16.05 -5.44 19.08
C SER A 92 -15.96 -4.20 18.17
N LYS A 93 -16.21 -3.02 18.74
CA LYS A 93 -16.09 -1.74 18.04
C LYS A 93 -14.64 -1.48 17.60
N ALA A 94 -14.43 -1.20 16.31
CA ALA A 94 -13.10 -1.01 15.75
C ALA A 94 -12.39 0.26 16.27
N GLN A 95 -13.15 1.25 16.73
CA GLN A 95 -12.61 2.49 17.34
C GLN A 95 -11.89 2.25 18.67
N LEU A 96 -12.15 1.12 19.34
CA LEU A 96 -11.47 0.74 20.59
C LEU A 96 -10.02 0.28 20.37
N LEU A 97 -9.64 0.03 19.14
CA LEU A 97 -8.31 -0.43 18.78
C LEU A 97 -7.27 0.70 18.85
N SER A 98 -6.05 0.36 19.27
CA SER A 98 -4.90 1.27 19.21
C SER A 98 -4.54 1.63 17.76
N GLY A 99 -3.79 2.72 17.56
CA GLY A 99 -3.36 3.15 16.22
C GLY A 99 -2.64 2.04 15.42
N GLY A 100 -1.75 1.29 16.07
CA GLY A 100 -1.07 0.15 15.43
C GLY A 100 -2.04 -1.01 15.08
N GLN A 101 -3.05 -1.27 15.92
CA GLN A 101 -4.08 -2.26 15.61
C GLN A 101 -4.98 -1.79 14.46
N GLN A 102 -5.33 -0.51 14.40
CA GLN A 102 -6.08 0.08 13.28
C GLN A 102 -5.30 0.00 11.97
N GLN A 103 -3.98 0.19 12.01
CA GLN A 103 -3.10 -0.03 10.86
C GLN A 103 -3.19 -1.48 10.35
N ARG A 104 -3.17 -2.46 11.26
CA ARG A 104 -3.32 -3.88 10.89
C ARG A 104 -4.72 -4.20 10.33
N ILE A 105 -5.77 -3.51 10.74
CA ILE A 105 -7.10 -3.62 10.11
C ILE A 105 -7.05 -3.14 8.65
N ALA A 106 -6.37 -2.03 8.37
CA ALA A 106 -6.20 -1.56 6.99
C ALA A 106 -5.41 -2.57 6.13
N ILE A 107 -4.40 -3.20 6.70
CA ILE A 107 -3.64 -4.26 6.04
C ILE A 107 -4.51 -5.52 5.85
N ALA A 108 -5.37 -5.89 6.81
CA ALA A 108 -6.32 -6.98 6.66
C ALA A 108 -7.33 -6.71 5.51
N ARG A 109 -7.81 -5.47 5.36
CA ARG A 109 -8.62 -5.06 4.19
C ARG A 109 -7.89 -5.32 2.87
N LEU A 110 -6.60 -4.97 2.80
CA LEU A 110 -5.79 -5.21 1.63
C LEU A 110 -5.67 -6.70 1.32
N PHE A 111 -5.39 -7.53 2.32
CA PHE A 111 -5.31 -8.98 2.14
C PHE A 111 -6.63 -9.60 1.71
N LEU A 112 -7.75 -9.13 2.27
CA LEU A 112 -9.08 -9.61 1.91
C LEU A 112 -9.47 -9.21 0.48
N LYS A 113 -9.15 -7.98 0.07
CA LYS A 113 -9.37 -7.48 -1.29
C LYS A 113 -8.52 -8.20 -2.32
N ASN A 114 -7.26 -8.48 -1.99
CA ASN A 114 -6.31 -9.23 -2.81
C ASN A 114 -6.09 -8.67 -4.23
N PRO A 115 -5.83 -7.37 -4.41
CA PRO A 115 -5.75 -6.72 -5.71
C PRO A 115 -4.39 -6.98 -6.40
N PRO A 116 -4.31 -6.87 -7.75
CA PRO A 116 -3.05 -6.99 -8.50
C PRO A 116 -2.09 -5.81 -8.31
N ILE A 117 -2.61 -4.63 -7.97
CA ILE A 117 -1.83 -3.41 -7.76
C ILE A 117 -1.98 -2.96 -6.30
N ILE A 118 -0.85 -2.70 -5.64
CA ILE A 118 -0.82 -2.36 -4.22
C ILE A 118 -0.02 -1.09 -4.01
N PHE A 119 -0.62 -0.14 -3.29
CA PHE A 119 0.04 1.09 -2.84
C PHE A 119 0.16 1.11 -1.32
N LEU A 120 1.37 1.32 -0.82
CA LEU A 120 1.67 1.35 0.60
C LEU A 120 2.33 2.69 0.95
N ASP A 121 1.65 3.50 1.75
CA ASP A 121 2.16 4.79 2.23
C ASP A 121 2.51 4.65 3.72
N GLU A 122 3.82 4.52 4.01
CA GLU A 122 4.37 4.34 5.36
C GLU A 122 3.66 3.21 6.15
N PRO A 123 3.60 1.97 5.60
CA PRO A 123 2.70 0.92 6.11
C PRO A 123 3.02 0.46 7.54
N THR A 124 4.19 0.79 8.09
CA THR A 124 4.64 0.37 9.42
C THR A 124 4.94 1.53 10.37
N ALA A 125 4.66 2.79 9.98
CA ALA A 125 5.03 3.97 10.76
C ALA A 125 4.45 4.02 12.18
N SER A 126 3.32 3.35 12.42
CA SER A 126 2.62 3.32 13.71
C SER A 126 2.78 2.01 14.48
N LEU A 127 3.71 1.15 14.05
CA LEU A 127 3.92 -0.18 14.60
C LEU A 127 5.18 -0.23 15.47
N ASP A 128 5.15 -1.08 16.50
CA ASP A 128 6.37 -1.46 17.22
C ASP A 128 7.28 -2.36 16.36
N ALA A 129 8.51 -2.60 16.82
CA ALA A 129 9.51 -3.34 16.05
C ALA A 129 9.06 -4.76 15.69
N ILE A 130 8.42 -5.48 16.62
CA ILE A 130 7.94 -6.86 16.39
C ILE A 130 6.83 -6.85 15.33
N ALA A 131 5.87 -5.93 15.48
CA ALA A 131 4.78 -5.76 14.53
C ALA A 131 5.28 -5.34 13.14
N THR A 132 6.29 -4.48 13.09
CA THR A 132 6.92 -4.04 11.84
C THR A 132 7.49 -5.22 11.07
N GLU A 133 8.27 -6.10 11.73
CA GLU A 133 8.84 -7.29 11.10
C GLU A 133 7.74 -8.28 10.62
N GLN A 134 6.72 -8.51 11.44
CA GLN A 134 5.60 -9.37 11.08
C GLN A 134 4.85 -8.87 9.85
N ILE A 135 4.54 -7.57 9.82
CA ILE A 135 3.83 -6.96 8.69
C ILE A 135 4.71 -6.90 7.46
N LYS A 136 6.02 -6.62 7.60
CA LYS A 136 6.96 -6.69 6.50
C LYS A 136 6.95 -8.07 5.86
N ALA A 137 7.08 -9.14 6.62
CA ALA A 137 7.03 -10.52 6.12
C ALA A 137 5.70 -10.81 5.37
N SER A 138 4.57 -10.32 5.88
CA SER A 138 3.27 -10.49 5.23
C SER A 138 3.16 -9.70 3.91
N ILE A 139 3.66 -8.48 3.89
CA ILE A 139 3.72 -7.65 2.68
C ILE A 139 4.64 -8.31 1.65
N ASP A 140 5.80 -8.82 2.05
CA ASP A 140 6.72 -9.52 1.16
C ASP A 140 6.08 -10.77 0.53
N ALA A 141 5.27 -11.49 1.30
CA ALA A 141 4.53 -12.64 0.77
C ALA A 141 3.48 -12.25 -0.30
N VAL A 142 2.88 -11.06 -0.22
CA VAL A 142 1.89 -10.60 -1.23
C VAL A 142 2.50 -9.86 -2.41
N LYS A 143 3.78 -9.49 -2.37
CA LYS A 143 4.46 -8.81 -3.50
C LYS A 143 4.57 -9.70 -4.73
N LYS A 144 4.64 -11.02 -4.53
CA LYS A 144 4.82 -11.97 -5.62
C LYS A 144 3.71 -11.83 -6.67
N ASP A 145 4.11 -11.73 -7.94
CA ASP A 145 3.23 -11.59 -9.11
C ASP A 145 2.31 -10.35 -9.08
N ARG A 146 2.74 -9.26 -8.40
CA ARG A 146 1.98 -8.00 -8.28
C ARG A 146 2.85 -6.78 -8.49
N THR A 147 2.20 -5.69 -8.89
CA THR A 147 2.81 -4.37 -8.87
C THR A 147 2.63 -3.76 -7.48
N VAL A 148 3.73 -3.48 -6.80
CA VAL A 148 3.70 -2.88 -5.45
C VAL A 148 4.50 -1.58 -5.47
N ILE A 149 3.86 -0.47 -5.12
CA ILE A 149 4.49 0.81 -4.92
C ILE A 149 4.51 1.12 -3.42
N VAL A 150 5.71 1.27 -2.87
CA VAL A 150 5.90 1.57 -1.45
C VAL A 150 6.47 2.98 -1.32
N ILE A 151 5.82 3.80 -0.52
CA ILE A 151 6.37 5.07 -0.05
C ILE A 151 6.89 4.83 1.36
N SER A 152 8.16 5.08 1.58
CA SER A 152 8.77 4.95 2.91
C SER A 152 9.94 5.90 3.09
N HIS A 153 10.16 6.30 4.34
CA HIS A 153 11.38 6.97 4.81
C HIS A 153 12.41 5.98 5.35
N SER A 154 12.05 4.70 5.47
CA SER A 154 12.91 3.65 6.02
C SER A 154 13.59 2.88 4.90
N ILE A 155 14.91 2.92 4.86
CA ILE A 155 15.71 2.18 3.88
C ILE A 155 15.46 0.68 3.97
N SER A 156 15.28 0.14 5.17
CA SER A 156 15.01 -1.29 5.36
C SER A 156 13.71 -1.78 4.69
N GLN A 157 12.80 -0.88 4.35
CA GLN A 157 11.55 -1.21 3.65
C GLN A 157 11.68 -1.18 2.13
N ILE A 158 12.73 -0.54 1.62
CA ILE A 158 12.91 -0.27 0.19
C ILE A 158 14.11 -0.98 -0.42
N ILE A 159 15.03 -1.48 0.41
CA ILE A 159 16.30 -2.06 -0.05
C ILE A 159 16.11 -3.27 -0.98
N ASP A 160 15.03 -4.01 -0.80
CA ASP A 160 14.68 -5.20 -1.61
C ASP A 160 13.72 -4.85 -2.77
N SER A 161 13.67 -3.60 -3.20
CA SER A 161 12.81 -3.16 -4.31
C SER A 161 13.55 -3.25 -5.64
N ASP A 162 12.85 -3.58 -6.73
CA ASP A 162 13.44 -3.66 -8.07
C ASP A 162 13.90 -2.29 -8.58
N ILE A 163 13.15 -1.22 -8.24
CA ILE A 163 13.46 0.15 -8.63
C ILE A 163 13.16 1.09 -7.47
N ILE A 164 14.04 2.05 -7.25
CA ILE A 164 13.87 3.11 -6.27
C ILE A 164 13.81 4.45 -7.02
N TYR A 165 12.76 5.22 -6.74
CA TYR A 165 12.62 6.58 -7.23
C TYR A 165 12.79 7.57 -6.08
N ALA A 166 13.72 8.49 -6.22
CA ALA A 166 13.92 9.59 -5.28
C ALA A 166 13.13 10.82 -5.74
N LEU A 167 12.27 11.33 -4.88
CA LEU A 167 11.50 12.56 -5.14
C LEU A 167 12.16 13.75 -4.46
N LYS A 168 12.64 14.70 -5.26
CA LYS A 168 13.29 15.93 -4.79
C LYS A 168 12.77 17.15 -5.56
N ASP A 169 12.33 18.17 -4.83
CA ASP A 169 11.89 19.46 -5.40
C ASP A 169 10.84 19.34 -6.52
N GLY A 170 9.91 18.36 -6.38
CA GLY A 170 8.85 18.07 -7.35
C GLY A 170 9.31 17.31 -8.59
N ARG A 171 10.55 16.81 -8.59
CA ARG A 171 11.10 15.99 -9.67
C ARG A 171 11.42 14.59 -9.16
N VAL A 172 11.30 13.62 -10.05
CA VAL A 172 11.65 12.23 -9.77
C VAL A 172 13.00 11.92 -10.39
N GLU A 173 13.93 11.41 -9.58
CA GLU A 173 15.20 10.86 -10.00
C GLU A 173 15.18 9.34 -9.83
N GLN A 174 15.34 8.58 -10.91
CA GLN A 174 15.44 7.13 -10.83
C GLN A 174 16.81 6.74 -10.30
N THR A 175 16.83 5.93 -9.23
CA THR A 175 18.04 5.33 -8.69
C THR A 175 17.95 3.81 -8.80
N LEU A 176 18.89 3.17 -9.46
CA LEU A 176 19.01 1.71 -9.47
C LEU A 176 19.54 1.24 -8.11
N ILE A 177 19.12 0.07 -7.66
CA ILE A 177 19.53 -0.48 -6.35
C ILE A 177 21.03 -0.60 -6.22
N ASP A 178 21.73 -1.01 -7.28
CA ASP A 178 23.20 -1.15 -7.30
C ASP A 178 23.95 0.18 -7.08
N SER A 179 23.26 1.32 -7.18
CA SER A 179 23.83 2.66 -7.00
C SER A 179 23.34 3.36 -5.73
N VAL A 180 22.59 2.67 -4.87
CA VAL A 180 22.12 3.23 -3.59
C VAL A 180 23.32 3.39 -2.66
N PRO A 181 23.68 4.63 -2.24
CA PRO A 181 24.76 4.84 -1.29
C PRO A 181 24.43 4.24 0.07
N ALA A 182 25.46 4.06 0.92
CA ALA A 182 25.28 3.53 2.26
C ALA A 182 24.18 4.27 3.05
N PRO A 183 23.46 3.60 3.96
CA PRO A 183 22.25 4.12 4.62
C PRO A 183 22.35 5.52 5.23
N ALA A 184 23.57 5.97 5.57
CA ALA A 184 23.79 7.27 6.20
C ALA A 184 23.63 8.47 5.26
N ASP A 185 23.63 8.26 3.94
CA ASP A 185 23.75 9.32 2.93
C ASP A 185 22.50 9.54 2.09
N LEU A 186 21.37 8.84 2.36
CA LEU A 186 20.13 9.03 1.64
C LEU A 186 19.22 10.07 2.32
N PRO A 187 19.27 11.34 1.89
CA PRO A 187 18.45 12.40 2.48
C PRO A 187 17.04 12.47 1.88
N PHE A 188 16.55 11.43 1.18
CA PHE A 188 15.41 11.54 0.30
C PHE A 188 14.19 10.71 0.72
N GLU A 189 13.02 11.27 0.51
CA GLU A 189 11.75 10.57 0.45
C GLU A 189 11.75 9.64 -0.77
N THR A 190 11.53 8.35 -0.56
CA THR A 190 11.72 7.33 -1.59
C THR A 190 10.41 6.63 -1.93
N VAL A 191 10.16 6.46 -3.22
CA VAL A 191 9.07 5.63 -3.77
C VAL A 191 9.69 4.40 -4.42
N THR A 192 9.18 3.23 -4.10
CA THR A 192 9.71 1.98 -4.60
C THR A 192 8.68 1.14 -5.33
N ARG A 193 9.14 0.31 -6.26
CA ARG A 193 8.36 -0.62 -7.05
C ARG A 193 8.98 -2.01 -6.98
N HIS A 194 8.15 -3.04 -6.83
CA HIS A 194 8.60 -4.44 -6.78
C HIS A 194 7.91 -5.26 -7.88
N ASN A 195 8.67 -6.13 -8.58
CA ASN A 195 8.20 -7.02 -9.65
C ASN A 195 7.48 -6.33 -10.83
N ALA A 196 8.08 -5.25 -11.31
CA ALA A 196 7.51 -4.42 -12.35
C ALA A 196 7.47 -5.02 -13.77
N GLU A 197 8.14 -6.13 -14.01
CA GLU A 197 8.31 -6.65 -15.39
C GLU A 197 7.03 -7.19 -16.03
N ARG A 198 5.94 -7.35 -15.26
CA ARG A 198 4.70 -7.98 -15.77
C ARG A 198 3.46 -7.10 -15.85
N CYS A 199 3.41 -5.94 -15.22
CA CYS A 199 2.14 -5.19 -15.07
C CYS A 199 2.21 -3.69 -15.32
N VAL A 200 3.35 -3.08 -15.63
CA VAL A 200 3.42 -1.63 -15.82
C VAL A 200 4.24 -1.28 -17.05
N ASP A 201 3.56 -0.60 -17.96
CA ASP A 201 4.10 -0.02 -19.18
C ASP A 201 5.32 0.88 -18.87
N PRO A 202 6.37 0.83 -19.73
CA PRO A 202 7.48 1.77 -19.74
C PRO A 202 7.08 3.26 -19.69
N GLU A 203 5.87 3.60 -20.12
CA GLU A 203 5.35 4.96 -20.10
C GLU A 203 4.91 5.45 -18.69
N MET A 204 4.61 4.56 -17.73
CA MET A 204 4.47 5.01 -16.33
C MET A 204 5.83 5.48 -15.79
N LYS A 205 6.92 4.93 -16.31
CA LYS A 205 8.27 5.42 -16.06
C LYS A 205 8.46 6.84 -16.62
N ALA A 206 7.99 7.09 -17.86
CA ALA A 206 8.04 8.42 -18.47
C ALA A 206 7.20 9.44 -17.69
N PHE A 207 6.03 9.04 -17.16
CA PHE A 207 5.21 9.91 -16.31
C PHE A 207 5.93 10.32 -15.02
N LEU A 208 6.65 9.38 -14.37
CA LEU A 208 7.43 9.69 -13.17
C LEU A 208 8.67 10.54 -13.49
N ASP A 209 9.16 10.50 -14.73
CA ASP A 209 10.27 11.32 -15.22
C ASP A 209 9.82 12.75 -15.61
N GLU A 210 8.51 12.99 -15.81
CA GLU A 210 7.94 14.30 -16.19
C GLU A 210 7.35 15.10 -15.02
N ILE A 211 7.22 14.51 -13.79
CA ILE A 211 6.76 15.18 -12.57
C ILE A 211 7.94 15.68 -11.75
#